data_d9a956f64c3b62cdb32fdb7e21f92ed3
#
_entry.id   d9a956f64c3b62cdb32fdb7e21f92ed3
#
_cell.length_a   1.000
_cell.length_b   1.000
_cell.length_c   1.000
_cell.angle_alpha   90.00
_cell.angle_beta   90.00
_cell.angle_gamma   90.00
#
_symmetry.space_group_name_H-M   'P 1'
#
loop_
_entity.id
_entity.type
_entity.pdbx_description
1 polymer ?
#
loop_
_entity_poly.entity_id
_entity_poly.type
_entity_poly.pdbx_seq_one_letter_code
_entity_poly.pdbx_strand_id
1 'polypeptide(L)'
;MAPSKRRKTSDVSQPTSGNTNSGVRTRRSATSRGDLPDADLDADLDAEPEELLCPITRTMLRDPVFVVDSGHTYERSAILSHFERNGAKDPLTRRALSSTKVMTNWAMRNVVQAWLDKHPGVTPDGWDSRELLEPSKDDGIQSFDDEGDVGVLRTWRALCPELQDEWPDEQPEYWEGVTMENGRVVELELEGFGLTGAVPAEIGRLSALRTLNLGYNQMTSLPAEIGQLTSLRELKLDDNQLTSVPAVIWQLAALRQLDLSDNQLTSLPAEIGQLTALVKLNLGGNRGGNRLTSVPVEIGQLTLLEHLDLSDNQLTCLPAEIGQLTSIRELFLGGNQLRSLPAEIRQLTSLKSLNLSDNRLTSVPAEIGQLTSLTRLSLRCNRRLTSVPAEIGQLTSLKVLILDDNQLTSVPAAIREFRAAGCRVYLDDDVTFDE
;
A
#
# COMPACT_ATOMS: atom_id res chain seq x y z
N MET A 1 49.31 5.35 28.42
CA MET A 1 49.31 4.82 29.79
C MET A 1 48.22 3.77 29.90
N ALA A 2 48.59 2.52 29.77
CA ALA A 2 47.83 1.36 30.28
C ALA A 2 48.31 1.12 31.73
N PRO A 3 47.69 0.27 32.56
CA PRO A 3 47.35 -1.14 32.32
C PRO A 3 45.98 -1.59 32.89
N SER A 4 45.30 -2.59 32.34
CA SER A 4 45.52 -4.04 32.47
C SER A 4 45.18 -4.68 33.82
N LYS A 5 44.27 -5.65 33.82
CA LYS A 5 44.31 -7.04 34.35
C LYS A 5 42.91 -7.54 34.57
N ARG A 6 42.41 -8.54 33.89
CA ARG A 6 42.64 -10.03 33.89
C ARG A 6 42.04 -10.76 35.11
N ARG A 7 41.17 -11.73 34.75
CA ARG A 7 41.05 -13.16 35.17
C ARG A 7 40.24 -13.43 36.44
N LYS A 8 39.43 -14.49 36.55
CA LYS A 8 39.39 -15.91 36.06
C LYS A 8 38.02 -16.51 36.46
N THR A 9 37.36 -17.29 35.63
CA THR A 9 37.17 -18.76 35.59
C THR A 9 36.77 -19.47 36.88
N SER A 10 35.71 -20.25 36.80
CA SER A 10 35.58 -21.72 37.01
C SER A 10 34.12 -22.04 37.25
N ASP A 11 33.49 -22.84 36.49
CA ASP A 11 33.56 -24.29 36.23
C ASP A 11 32.60 -25.09 37.11
N VAL A 12 31.73 -25.89 36.42
CA VAL A 12 31.37 -27.28 36.69
C VAL A 12 30.32 -27.58 37.81
N SER A 13 29.14 -28.08 37.45
CA SER A 13 28.74 -29.49 37.65
C SER A 13 27.25 -29.70 37.49
N GLN A 14 26.86 -30.50 36.53
CA GLN A 14 25.74 -31.46 36.70
C GLN A 14 26.22 -32.63 37.61
N PRO A 15 25.36 -33.40 38.25
CA PRO A 15 24.69 -34.50 37.57
C PRO A 15 23.35 -35.04 38.18
N THR A 16 22.65 -35.76 37.30
CA THR A 16 22.03 -37.09 37.41
C THR A 16 20.81 -37.35 38.29
N SER A 17 19.77 -37.75 37.64
CA SER A 17 19.06 -39.07 37.62
C SER A 17 18.18 -39.48 38.80
N GLY A 18 17.01 -39.98 38.48
CA GLY A 18 16.14 -40.72 39.38
C GLY A 18 14.82 -41.11 38.71
N ASN A 19 14.88 -42.24 38.10
CA ASN A 19 13.92 -43.12 37.46
C ASN A 19 13.06 -43.86 38.52
N THR A 20 11.76 -44.14 38.26
CA THR A 20 11.01 -45.40 38.52
C THR A 20 9.53 -45.14 38.15
N ASN A 21 8.99 -45.72 37.14
CA ASN A 21 8.59 -47.09 36.81
C ASN A 21 7.32 -47.59 37.51
N SER A 22 6.43 -48.12 36.71
CA SER A 22 5.38 -49.14 36.81
C SER A 22 3.96 -48.61 36.74
N GLY A 23 3.06 -49.14 35.94
CA GLY A 23 2.98 -50.47 35.38
C GLY A 23 1.77 -50.62 34.44
N VAL A 24 1.98 -51.49 33.60
CA VAL A 24 1.12 -52.05 32.53
C VAL A 24 -0.15 -52.71 33.09
N ARG A 25 -1.29 -52.57 32.39
CA ARG A 25 -2.18 -53.73 32.14
C ARG A 25 -3.06 -53.57 30.91
N THR A 26 -2.77 -54.36 29.94
CA THR A 26 -3.57 -54.74 28.77
C THR A 26 -4.82 -55.53 29.17
N ARG A 27 -5.95 -55.33 28.47
CA ARG A 27 -6.81 -56.43 28.03
C ARG A 27 -7.66 -56.08 26.83
N ARG A 28 -7.59 -56.97 25.86
CA ARG A 28 -8.40 -57.08 24.63
C ARG A 28 -9.82 -57.55 24.92
N SER A 29 -10.79 -57.15 24.09
CA SER A 29 -11.68 -57.94 23.20
C SER A 29 -12.89 -57.08 22.87
N ALA A 30 -13.13 -56.79 21.66
CA ALA A 30 -13.89 -57.43 20.60
C ALA A 30 -15.40 -57.18 20.62
N THR A 31 -15.86 -56.57 19.49
CA THR A 31 -17.16 -56.67 18.82
C THR A 31 -18.42 -56.09 19.48
N SER A 32 -18.98 -55.06 18.86
CA SER A 32 -20.25 -55.16 18.14
C SER A 32 -20.61 -53.84 17.45
N ARG A 33 -21.14 -53.94 16.25
CA ARG A 33 -21.78 -52.85 15.48
C ARG A 33 -22.97 -52.32 16.29
N GLY A 34 -23.07 -51.01 16.36
CA GLY A 34 -24.23 -50.31 16.90
C GLY A 34 -24.18 -48.87 16.38
N ASP A 35 -25.21 -48.53 15.69
CA ASP A 35 -25.49 -47.25 15.02
C ASP A 35 -25.12 -46.04 15.89
N LEU A 36 -24.31 -45.11 15.31
CA LEU A 36 -24.17 -43.75 15.79
C LEU A 36 -25.26 -42.91 15.14
N PRO A 37 -26.03 -42.16 15.91
CA PRO A 37 -26.88 -41.14 15.35
C PRO A 37 -26.01 -39.97 14.85
N ASP A 38 -26.28 -39.56 13.64
CA ASP A 38 -25.89 -38.22 13.13
C ASP A 38 -26.46 -37.19 14.09
N ALA A 39 -25.59 -36.54 14.82
CA ALA A 39 -25.96 -35.42 15.67
C ALA A 39 -24.87 -34.36 15.58
N ASP A 40 -25.30 -33.22 15.06
CA ASP A 40 -24.80 -31.89 15.32
C ASP A 40 -23.37 -31.53 14.87
N LEU A 41 -23.21 -31.35 13.53
CA LEU A 41 -22.16 -30.53 12.93
C LEU A 41 -22.68 -29.19 12.38
N ASP A 42 -23.96 -28.86 12.59
CA ASP A 42 -24.60 -27.64 12.04
C ASP A 42 -24.88 -26.55 13.09
N ALA A 43 -24.32 -26.63 14.32
CA ALA A 43 -24.73 -25.73 15.41
C ALA A 43 -23.88 -24.45 15.53
N ASP A 44 -22.82 -24.23 14.72
CA ASP A 44 -21.93 -23.06 14.86
C ASP A 44 -21.89 -22.14 13.62
N LEU A 45 -22.74 -22.37 12.62
CA LEU A 45 -22.73 -21.53 11.39
C LEU A 45 -23.54 -20.22 11.53
N ASP A 46 -24.37 -20.10 12.56
CA ASP A 46 -25.24 -18.94 12.80
C ASP A 46 -24.83 -18.05 13.99
N ALA A 47 -23.65 -18.26 14.56
CA ALA A 47 -23.16 -17.40 15.64
C ALA A 47 -22.69 -16.05 15.06
N GLU A 48 -23.25 -14.96 15.63
CA GLU A 48 -22.83 -13.60 15.30
C GLU A 48 -21.34 -13.40 15.60
N PRO A 49 -20.48 -12.96 14.65
CA PRO A 49 -19.07 -12.72 14.91
C PRO A 49 -18.88 -11.70 16.03
N GLU A 50 -18.00 -11.98 16.99
CA GLU A 50 -17.72 -11.08 18.13
C GLU A 50 -17.33 -9.67 17.68
N GLU A 51 -16.70 -9.54 16.50
CA GLU A 51 -16.24 -8.27 15.90
C GLU A 51 -17.40 -7.36 15.49
N LEU A 52 -18.60 -7.92 15.28
CA LEU A 52 -19.80 -7.19 14.92
C LEU A 52 -20.68 -6.84 16.14
N LEU A 53 -20.24 -7.22 17.34
CA LEU A 53 -20.99 -6.96 18.56
C LEU A 53 -20.54 -5.66 19.24
N CYS A 54 -21.50 -4.89 19.71
CA CYS A 54 -21.21 -3.72 20.54
C CYS A 54 -20.52 -4.15 21.87
N PRO A 55 -19.38 -3.57 22.23
CA PRO A 55 -18.70 -3.91 23.48
C PRO A 55 -19.49 -3.63 24.75
N ILE A 56 -20.48 -2.72 24.68
CA ILE A 56 -21.35 -2.35 25.83
C ILE A 56 -22.54 -3.29 25.95
N THR A 57 -23.27 -3.51 24.86
CA THR A 57 -24.53 -4.26 24.86
C THR A 57 -24.35 -5.74 24.58
N ARG A 58 -23.25 -6.13 23.95
CA ARG A 58 -22.99 -7.49 23.47
C ARG A 58 -24.01 -7.99 22.45
N THR A 59 -24.64 -7.07 21.76
CA THR A 59 -25.55 -7.34 20.63
C THR A 59 -24.95 -6.81 19.36
N MET A 60 -25.39 -7.31 18.20
CA MET A 60 -24.95 -6.83 16.90
C MET A 60 -25.13 -5.32 16.79
N LEU A 61 -24.12 -4.66 16.25
CA LEU A 61 -24.13 -3.21 15.99
C LEU A 61 -25.21 -2.88 14.94
N ARG A 62 -26.08 -1.95 15.27
CA ARG A 62 -27.16 -1.44 14.38
C ARG A 62 -26.83 -0.07 13.82
N ASP A 63 -26.38 0.82 14.70
CA ASP A 63 -25.89 2.14 14.35
C ASP A 63 -24.49 2.32 14.96
N PRO A 64 -23.46 1.69 14.32
CA PRO A 64 -22.10 1.74 14.83
C PRO A 64 -21.52 3.14 14.72
N VAL A 65 -21.04 3.66 15.84
CA VAL A 65 -20.31 4.91 15.93
C VAL A 65 -18.95 4.70 16.56
N PHE A 66 -17.96 5.46 16.18
CA PHE A 66 -16.71 5.51 16.91
C PHE A 66 -16.59 6.78 17.74
N VAL A 67 -15.96 6.65 18.89
CA VAL A 67 -15.62 7.79 19.76
C VAL A 67 -14.37 8.43 19.18
N VAL A 68 -14.43 9.71 18.82
CA VAL A 68 -13.35 10.41 18.09
C VAL A 68 -12.02 10.35 18.86
N ASP A 69 -12.04 10.50 20.18
CA ASP A 69 -10.84 10.50 21.03
C ASP A 69 -10.18 9.11 21.22
N SER A 70 -10.95 8.03 21.16
CA SER A 70 -10.42 6.69 21.43
C SER A 70 -10.37 5.78 20.20
N GLY A 71 -11.08 6.15 19.14
CA GLY A 71 -11.21 5.33 17.92
C GLY A 71 -12.04 4.05 18.11
N HIS A 72 -12.56 3.78 19.33
CA HIS A 72 -13.34 2.57 19.58
C HIS A 72 -14.77 2.68 19.11
N THR A 73 -15.29 1.58 18.57
CA THR A 73 -16.64 1.50 17.97
C THR A 73 -17.63 0.92 18.98
N TYR A 74 -18.81 1.54 19.03
CA TYR A 74 -19.93 1.20 19.90
C TYR A 74 -21.25 1.40 19.17
N GLU A 75 -22.32 0.82 19.72
CA GLU A 75 -23.68 1.20 19.36
C GLU A 75 -23.97 2.63 19.83
N ARG A 76 -24.49 3.51 18.95
CA ARG A 76 -24.71 4.96 19.24
C ARG A 76 -25.50 5.17 20.52
N SER A 77 -26.65 4.53 20.65
CA SER A 77 -27.52 4.66 21.83
C SER A 77 -26.83 4.23 23.11
N ALA A 78 -26.01 3.18 23.04
CA ALA A 78 -25.30 2.65 24.18
C ALA A 78 -24.18 3.57 24.66
N ILE A 79 -23.38 4.12 23.75
CA ILE A 79 -22.28 5.01 24.11
C ILE A 79 -22.76 6.36 24.61
N LEU A 80 -23.80 6.92 24.00
CA LEU A 80 -24.39 8.18 24.49
C LEU A 80 -24.96 8.01 25.90
N SER A 81 -25.73 6.95 26.16
CA SER A 81 -26.22 6.62 27.50
C SER A 81 -25.09 6.35 28.50
N HIS A 82 -23.95 5.81 28.05
CA HIS A 82 -22.77 5.65 28.90
C HIS A 82 -22.17 6.99 29.29
N PHE A 83 -22.04 7.94 28.35
CA PHE A 83 -21.51 9.28 28.64
C PHE A 83 -22.40 10.08 29.57
N GLU A 84 -23.71 9.98 29.45
CA GLU A 84 -24.68 10.59 30.38
C GLU A 84 -24.51 10.09 31.82
N ARG A 85 -24.26 8.79 32.01
CA ARG A 85 -24.16 8.17 33.33
C ARG A 85 -22.76 8.24 33.96
N ASN A 86 -21.72 8.14 33.14
CA ASN A 86 -20.35 7.93 33.62
C ASN A 86 -19.41 9.07 33.24
N GLY A 87 -19.93 10.12 32.56
CA GLY A 87 -19.13 11.23 32.02
C GLY A 87 -18.24 10.78 30.86
N ALA A 88 -17.37 11.70 30.41
CA ALA A 88 -16.46 11.49 29.29
C ALA A 88 -15.36 10.47 29.61
N LYS A 89 -15.70 9.17 29.59
CA LYS A 89 -14.78 8.05 29.79
C LYS A 89 -15.05 6.97 28.78
N ASP A 90 -13.99 6.46 28.17
CA ASP A 90 -14.09 5.33 27.24
C ASP A 90 -14.48 4.02 27.98
N PRO A 91 -15.54 3.33 27.55
CA PRO A 91 -16.03 2.11 28.23
C PRO A 91 -15.05 0.93 28.26
N LEU A 92 -14.25 0.77 27.19
CA LEU A 92 -13.27 -0.31 27.06
C LEU A 92 -12.01 -0.04 27.89
N THR A 93 -11.43 1.15 27.73
CA THR A 93 -10.13 1.48 28.33
C THR A 93 -10.25 2.17 29.68
N ARG A 94 -11.44 2.69 30.02
CA ARG A 94 -11.73 3.53 31.22
C ARG A 94 -10.92 4.83 31.29
N ARG A 95 -10.25 5.22 30.20
CA ARG A 95 -9.52 6.48 30.11
C ARG A 95 -10.50 7.65 30.04
N ALA A 96 -10.12 8.76 30.64
CA ALA A 96 -10.83 10.04 30.42
C ALA A 96 -10.63 10.48 28.98
N LEU A 97 -11.71 10.95 28.37
CA LEU A 97 -11.74 11.49 27.02
C LEU A 97 -11.75 13.03 27.09
N SER A 98 -11.15 13.69 26.12
CA SER A 98 -11.21 15.14 25.97
C SER A 98 -12.56 15.58 25.40
N SER A 99 -13.23 14.70 24.67
CA SER A 99 -14.54 14.92 24.05
C SER A 99 -15.40 13.67 24.07
N THR A 100 -16.72 13.86 24.19
CA THR A 100 -17.74 12.81 24.02
C THR A 100 -18.27 12.72 22.58
N LYS A 101 -17.59 13.37 21.63
CA LYS A 101 -17.98 13.37 20.21
C LYS A 101 -17.91 11.97 19.63
N VAL A 102 -19.00 11.55 19.02
CA VAL A 102 -19.10 10.29 18.29
C VAL A 102 -19.42 10.54 16.82
N MET A 103 -18.93 9.69 15.95
CA MET A 103 -19.19 9.74 14.51
C MET A 103 -19.63 8.38 14.02
N THR A 104 -20.52 8.32 13.01
CA THR A 104 -20.97 7.07 12.42
C THR A 104 -19.78 6.28 11.84
N ASN A 105 -19.68 5.02 12.21
CA ASN A 105 -18.66 4.12 11.65
C ASN A 105 -19.22 3.40 10.42
N TRP A 106 -19.12 4.07 9.28
CA TRP A 106 -19.60 3.54 8.00
C TRP A 106 -18.88 2.26 7.57
N ALA A 107 -17.59 2.14 7.87
CA ALA A 107 -16.82 0.93 7.57
C ALA A 107 -17.41 -0.28 8.33
N MET A 108 -17.63 -0.14 9.62
CA MET A 108 -18.26 -1.19 10.43
C MET A 108 -19.67 -1.49 9.98
N ARG A 109 -20.43 -0.47 9.60
CA ARG A 109 -21.79 -0.64 9.09
C ARG A 109 -21.82 -1.46 7.80
N ASN A 110 -20.90 -1.20 6.88
CA ASN A 110 -20.78 -1.97 5.64
C ASN A 110 -20.37 -3.44 5.91
N VAL A 111 -19.52 -3.68 6.91
CA VAL A 111 -19.15 -5.04 7.32
C VAL A 111 -20.36 -5.78 7.91
N VAL A 112 -21.16 -5.12 8.76
CA VAL A 112 -22.41 -5.67 9.29
C VAL A 112 -23.38 -5.98 8.16
N GLN A 113 -23.59 -5.06 7.22
CA GLN A 113 -24.47 -5.28 6.07
C GLN A 113 -24.02 -6.45 5.21
N ALA A 114 -22.72 -6.54 4.88
CA ALA A 114 -22.16 -7.63 4.09
C ALA A 114 -22.31 -9.00 4.79
N TRP A 115 -22.30 -9.02 6.11
CA TRP A 115 -22.57 -10.23 6.89
C TRP A 115 -24.07 -10.58 6.85
N LEU A 116 -24.96 -9.61 7.05
CA LEU A 116 -26.41 -9.78 6.98
C LEU A 116 -26.89 -10.27 5.60
N ASP A 117 -26.28 -9.77 4.53
CA ASP A 117 -26.59 -10.20 3.16
C ASP A 117 -26.30 -11.71 2.94
N LYS A 118 -25.34 -12.26 3.69
CA LYS A 118 -25.03 -13.69 3.69
C LYS A 118 -25.91 -14.51 4.65
N HIS A 119 -26.56 -13.86 5.62
CA HIS A 119 -27.38 -14.48 6.66
C HIS A 119 -28.78 -13.85 6.74
N PRO A 120 -29.62 -13.99 5.71
CA PRO A 120 -30.88 -13.27 5.58
C PRO A 120 -31.93 -13.57 6.66
N GLY A 121 -31.68 -14.58 7.51
CA GLY A 121 -32.56 -14.95 8.64
C GLY A 121 -32.21 -14.26 9.97
N VAL A 122 -31.10 -13.48 10.03
CA VAL A 122 -30.52 -12.97 11.29
C VAL A 122 -30.60 -11.44 11.38
N THR A 123 -31.39 -10.79 10.53
CA THR A 123 -31.49 -9.32 10.54
C THR A 123 -31.97 -8.80 11.90
N PRO A 124 -31.19 -7.98 12.62
CA PRO A 124 -31.56 -7.44 13.91
C PRO A 124 -32.82 -6.56 13.81
N ASP A 125 -33.73 -6.63 14.81
CA ASP A 125 -34.88 -5.76 14.88
C ASP A 125 -34.46 -4.28 14.80
N GLY A 126 -34.99 -3.53 13.82
CA GLY A 126 -34.65 -2.12 13.62
C GLY A 126 -33.41 -1.89 12.76
N TRP A 127 -32.85 -2.91 12.09
CA TRP A 127 -31.89 -2.70 11.02
C TRP A 127 -32.62 -2.24 9.76
N ASP A 128 -32.33 -1.03 9.29
CA ASP A 128 -32.81 -0.53 8.00
C ASP A 128 -31.63 -0.23 7.08
N SER A 129 -31.55 -0.97 5.99
CA SER A 129 -30.52 -0.76 4.95
C SER A 129 -30.78 0.49 4.10
N ARG A 130 -31.96 1.09 4.21
CA ARG A 130 -32.41 2.20 3.34
C ARG A 130 -32.58 3.53 4.08
N GLU A 131 -33.00 3.54 5.35
CA GLU A 131 -33.32 4.78 6.09
C GLU A 131 -32.14 5.53 6.67
N LEU A 132 -30.92 4.99 6.62
CA LEU A 132 -29.75 5.64 7.22
C LEU A 132 -28.90 6.42 6.22
N LEU A 133 -29.48 6.82 5.11
CA LEU A 133 -28.94 7.86 4.23
C LEU A 133 -29.26 9.29 4.73
N GLU A 134 -30.09 9.43 5.77
CA GLU A 134 -30.37 10.76 6.34
C GLU A 134 -29.93 10.84 7.81
N PRO A 135 -29.02 11.79 8.18
CA PRO A 135 -28.76 12.10 9.57
C PRO A 135 -30.05 12.62 10.22
N SER A 136 -30.34 12.14 11.44
CA SER A 136 -31.49 12.63 12.18
C SER A 136 -31.39 14.15 12.38
N LYS A 137 -32.50 14.87 12.14
CA LYS A 137 -32.57 16.33 12.22
C LYS A 137 -32.31 16.93 13.61
N ASP A 138 -32.00 16.10 14.60
CA ASP A 138 -31.85 16.51 16.00
C ASP A 138 -30.40 16.70 16.50
N ASP A 139 -29.38 16.42 15.68
CA ASP A 139 -27.99 16.48 16.15
C ASP A 139 -27.32 17.86 16.05
N GLY A 140 -28.09 18.93 15.80
CA GLY A 140 -27.57 20.30 15.84
C GLY A 140 -26.48 20.64 14.82
N ILE A 141 -26.11 19.69 13.95
CA ILE A 141 -25.28 19.90 12.77
C ILE A 141 -26.28 20.15 11.63
N GLN A 142 -26.33 21.36 11.13
CA GLN A 142 -27.02 21.66 9.87
C GLN A 142 -26.55 20.63 8.85
N SER A 143 -27.50 19.88 8.27
CA SER A 143 -27.22 18.93 7.21
C SER A 143 -26.63 19.70 6.02
N PHE A 144 -25.34 19.50 5.79
CA PHE A 144 -24.66 20.04 4.60
C PHE A 144 -25.02 19.29 3.31
N ASP A 145 -26.07 18.44 3.36
CA ASP A 145 -26.51 17.59 2.25
C ASP A 145 -27.03 18.37 1.04
N ASP A 146 -27.38 19.66 1.22
CA ASP A 146 -27.84 20.54 0.15
C ASP A 146 -26.71 21.29 -0.59
N GLU A 147 -25.45 21.21 -0.08
CA GLU A 147 -24.31 21.98 -0.62
C GLU A 147 -23.47 21.22 -1.65
N GLY A 148 -23.85 19.99 -2.05
CA GLY A 148 -23.12 19.21 -3.07
C GLY A 148 -21.64 18.96 -2.71
N ASP A 149 -20.73 19.12 -3.67
CA ASP A 149 -19.30 18.87 -3.48
C ASP A 149 -18.67 19.87 -2.47
N VAL A 150 -19.22 21.08 -2.37
CA VAL A 150 -18.78 22.10 -1.40
C VAL A 150 -19.01 21.63 0.04
N GLY A 151 -20.13 20.95 0.31
CA GLY A 151 -20.42 20.37 1.63
C GLY A 151 -19.38 19.33 2.05
N VAL A 152 -18.89 18.52 1.10
CA VAL A 152 -17.80 17.57 1.35
C VAL A 152 -16.52 18.31 1.80
N LEU A 153 -16.13 19.36 1.09
CA LEU A 153 -14.94 20.13 1.41
C LEU A 153 -15.06 20.84 2.76
N ARG A 154 -16.24 21.41 3.08
CA ARG A 154 -16.51 22.00 4.40
C ARG A 154 -16.44 20.99 5.53
N THR A 155 -16.93 19.78 5.30
CA THR A 155 -16.78 18.67 6.25
C THR A 155 -15.31 18.35 6.48
N TRP A 156 -14.52 18.26 5.41
CA TRP A 156 -13.07 17.98 5.53
C TRP A 156 -12.36 19.10 6.28
N ARG A 157 -12.60 20.36 5.91
CA ARG A 157 -12.09 21.54 6.63
C ARG A 157 -12.43 21.50 8.12
N ALA A 158 -13.66 21.14 8.47
CA ALA A 158 -14.08 21.09 9.88
C ALA A 158 -13.35 19.99 10.68
N LEU A 159 -12.92 18.91 10.01
CA LEU A 159 -12.21 17.79 10.63
C LEU A 159 -10.68 17.96 10.64
N CYS A 160 -10.15 18.87 9.83
CA CYS A 160 -8.72 19.05 9.60
C CYS A 160 -8.31 20.48 9.95
N PRO A 161 -7.66 20.71 11.11
CA PRO A 161 -7.23 22.06 11.52
C PRO A 161 -6.32 22.73 10.50
N GLU A 162 -5.46 21.96 9.82
CA GLU A 162 -4.52 22.44 8.81
C GLU A 162 -5.24 23.10 7.63
N LEU A 163 -6.43 22.61 7.27
CA LEU A 163 -7.26 23.20 6.21
C LEU A 163 -8.02 24.44 6.66
N GLN A 164 -8.16 24.68 7.97
CA GLN A 164 -8.92 25.84 8.46
C GLN A 164 -8.18 27.15 8.20
N ASP A 165 -6.85 27.12 8.20
CA ASP A 165 -6.01 28.29 7.94
C ASP A 165 -5.97 28.63 6.43
N GLU A 166 -5.98 27.61 5.55
CA GLU A 166 -5.88 27.76 4.10
C GLU A 166 -7.25 27.97 3.42
N TRP A 167 -8.30 27.42 4.01
CA TRP A 167 -9.65 27.50 3.48
C TRP A 167 -10.55 28.39 4.35
N PRO A 168 -10.70 29.68 4.04
CA PRO A 168 -11.57 30.59 4.80
C PRO A 168 -13.04 30.16 4.75
N ASP A 169 -13.87 30.66 5.69
CA ASP A 169 -15.29 30.29 5.78
C ASP A 169 -16.14 30.68 4.55
N GLU A 170 -15.64 31.59 3.74
CA GLU A 170 -16.33 32.13 2.58
C GLU A 170 -15.72 31.65 1.27
N GLN A 171 -16.56 31.47 0.23
CA GLN A 171 -16.17 31.23 -1.17
C GLN A 171 -15.26 30.01 -1.43
N PRO A 172 -15.78 28.76 -1.27
CA PRO A 172 -15.02 27.53 -1.51
C PRO A 172 -14.37 27.40 -2.91
N GLU A 173 -14.89 28.09 -3.90
CA GLU A 173 -14.36 28.15 -5.27
C GLU A 173 -13.00 28.84 -5.39
N TYR A 174 -12.56 29.55 -4.32
CA TYR A 174 -11.25 30.22 -4.25
C TYR A 174 -10.32 29.58 -3.21
N TRP A 175 -10.72 28.46 -2.63
CA TRP A 175 -9.85 27.75 -1.69
C TRP A 175 -8.60 27.23 -2.39
N GLU A 176 -7.47 27.41 -1.78
CA GLU A 176 -6.21 26.94 -2.33
C GLU A 176 -6.27 25.42 -2.59
N GLY A 177 -5.78 25.01 -3.76
CA GLY A 177 -5.78 23.62 -4.18
C GLY A 177 -7.14 23.06 -4.64
N VAL A 178 -8.21 23.86 -4.70
CA VAL A 178 -9.54 23.42 -5.16
C VAL A 178 -9.83 23.94 -6.56
N THR A 179 -10.07 23.03 -7.51
CA THR A 179 -10.55 23.38 -8.86
C THR A 179 -11.97 22.86 -9.05
N MET A 180 -12.87 23.75 -9.47
CA MET A 180 -14.26 23.41 -9.74
C MET A 180 -14.65 23.67 -11.21
N GLU A 181 -15.44 22.74 -11.77
CA GLU A 181 -16.07 22.89 -13.09
C GLU A 181 -17.58 22.67 -12.93
N ASN A 182 -18.38 23.65 -13.37
CA ASN A 182 -19.85 23.58 -13.31
C ASN A 182 -20.41 23.22 -11.90
N GLY A 183 -19.82 23.78 -10.86
CA GLY A 183 -20.21 23.54 -9.47
C GLY A 183 -19.79 22.18 -8.91
N ARG A 184 -18.95 21.41 -9.61
CA ARG A 184 -18.39 20.13 -9.17
C ARG A 184 -16.90 20.26 -8.96
N VAL A 185 -16.37 19.64 -7.91
CA VAL A 185 -14.92 19.56 -7.66
C VAL A 185 -14.31 18.55 -8.63
N VAL A 186 -13.34 19.01 -9.41
CA VAL A 186 -12.65 18.18 -10.42
C VAL A 186 -11.19 17.92 -10.07
N GLU A 187 -10.55 18.81 -9.30
CA GLU A 187 -9.19 18.65 -8.85
C GLU A 187 -9.04 19.10 -7.40
N LEU A 188 -8.28 18.35 -6.62
CA LEU A 188 -7.84 18.69 -5.27
C LEU A 188 -6.32 18.53 -5.19
N GLU A 189 -5.61 19.65 -5.13
CA GLU A 189 -4.15 19.75 -5.03
C GLU A 189 -3.78 20.19 -3.61
N LEU A 190 -3.66 19.24 -2.68
CA LEU A 190 -3.39 19.47 -1.26
C LEU A 190 -1.99 18.98 -0.86
N GLU A 191 -1.05 19.09 -1.79
CA GLU A 191 0.35 18.74 -1.57
C GLU A 191 0.99 19.66 -0.52
N GLY A 192 1.58 19.06 0.51
CA GLY A 192 2.36 19.84 1.51
C GLY A 192 1.52 20.65 2.48
N PHE A 193 0.20 20.44 2.56
CA PHE A 193 -0.68 21.15 3.51
C PHE A 193 -0.48 20.71 4.97
N GLY A 194 0.45 19.78 5.21
CA GLY A 194 0.75 19.28 6.56
C GLY A 194 -0.35 18.37 7.13
N LEU A 195 -1.23 17.83 6.30
CA LEU A 195 -2.38 17.03 6.72
C LEU A 195 -1.95 15.85 7.58
N THR A 196 -2.41 15.82 8.83
CA THR A 196 -2.15 14.76 9.81
C THR A 196 -3.37 13.88 10.04
N GLY A 197 -4.54 14.38 9.71
CA GLY A 197 -5.84 13.72 9.92
C GLY A 197 -6.18 12.69 8.85
N ALA A 198 -7.25 11.95 9.08
CA ALA A 198 -7.82 11.07 8.06
C ALA A 198 -8.59 11.89 7.01
N VAL A 199 -8.47 11.50 5.73
CA VAL A 199 -9.40 11.95 4.70
C VAL A 199 -10.81 11.49 5.07
N PRO A 200 -11.82 12.38 5.06
CA PRO A 200 -13.17 11.98 5.42
C PRO A 200 -13.77 10.99 4.40
N ALA A 201 -14.64 10.11 4.88
CA ALA A 201 -15.34 9.14 4.03
C ALA A 201 -16.18 9.82 2.93
N GLU A 202 -16.66 11.02 3.21
CA GLU A 202 -17.43 11.85 2.29
C GLU A 202 -16.68 12.19 1.00
N ILE A 203 -15.34 12.04 0.97
CA ILE A 203 -14.52 12.22 -0.25
C ILE A 203 -15.08 11.40 -1.43
N GLY A 204 -15.60 10.20 -1.16
CA GLY A 204 -16.20 9.34 -2.18
C GLY A 204 -17.38 9.96 -2.93
N ARG A 205 -18.02 11.01 -2.39
CA ARG A 205 -19.13 11.73 -3.05
C ARG A 205 -18.65 12.65 -4.18
N LEU A 206 -17.36 12.99 -4.23
CA LEU A 206 -16.78 13.84 -5.28
C LEU A 206 -16.66 13.07 -6.61
N SER A 207 -17.78 12.62 -7.15
CA SER A 207 -17.81 11.72 -8.31
C SER A 207 -17.25 12.32 -9.62
N ALA A 208 -17.08 13.65 -9.68
CA ALA A 208 -16.45 14.35 -10.81
C ALA A 208 -14.93 14.51 -10.65
N LEU A 209 -14.36 14.13 -9.49
CA LEU A 209 -12.94 14.32 -9.20
C LEU A 209 -12.07 13.51 -10.16
N ARG A 210 -11.12 14.19 -10.80
CA ARG A 210 -10.18 13.62 -11.77
C ARG A 210 -8.76 13.57 -11.23
N THR A 211 -8.40 14.54 -10.39
CA THR A 211 -7.08 14.65 -9.78
C THR A 211 -7.23 14.81 -8.27
N LEU A 212 -6.52 13.96 -7.53
CA LEU A 212 -6.38 14.06 -6.09
C LEU A 212 -4.89 13.97 -5.74
N ASN A 213 -4.34 15.10 -5.31
CA ASN A 213 -2.96 15.20 -4.86
C ASN A 213 -2.92 15.45 -3.34
N LEU A 214 -2.42 14.47 -2.62
CA LEU A 214 -2.22 14.48 -1.17
C LEU A 214 -0.75 14.19 -0.82
N GLY A 215 0.16 14.41 -1.76
CA GLY A 215 1.60 14.23 -1.56
C GLY A 215 2.16 15.14 -0.47
N TYR A 216 3.33 14.81 0.06
CA TYR A 216 4.06 15.59 1.08
C TYR A 216 3.23 15.93 2.31
N ASN A 217 2.47 14.95 2.83
CA ASN A 217 1.67 15.08 4.04
C ASN A 217 2.09 14.04 5.10
N GLN A 218 1.30 13.87 6.15
CA GLN A 218 1.61 12.94 7.24
C GLN A 218 0.52 11.87 7.39
N MET A 219 -0.06 11.46 6.28
CA MET A 219 -1.19 10.55 6.28
C MET A 219 -0.76 9.11 6.55
N THR A 220 -1.48 8.44 7.43
CA THR A 220 -1.22 7.03 7.79
C THR A 220 -2.19 6.05 7.13
N SER A 221 -3.35 6.51 6.67
CA SER A 221 -4.38 5.70 6.03
C SER A 221 -5.30 6.53 5.15
N LEU A 222 -6.04 5.85 4.28
CA LEU A 222 -7.09 6.40 3.42
C LEU A 222 -8.41 5.70 3.70
N PRO A 223 -9.56 6.37 3.54
CA PRO A 223 -10.87 5.75 3.67
C PRO A 223 -11.17 4.84 2.48
N ALA A 224 -11.98 3.79 2.70
CA ALA A 224 -12.40 2.88 1.63
C ALA A 224 -13.24 3.59 0.55
N GLU A 225 -13.92 4.66 0.91
CA GLU A 225 -14.79 5.46 0.05
C GLU A 225 -14.03 6.13 -1.10
N ILE A 226 -12.68 6.20 -1.02
CA ILE A 226 -11.85 6.65 -2.14
C ILE A 226 -12.07 5.80 -3.42
N GLY A 227 -12.48 4.55 -3.26
CA GLY A 227 -12.83 3.66 -4.38
C GLY A 227 -14.09 4.09 -5.13
N GLN A 228 -14.89 5.01 -4.59
CA GLN A 228 -16.08 5.57 -5.25
C GLN A 228 -15.72 6.66 -6.27
N LEU A 229 -14.48 7.14 -6.27
CA LEU A 229 -13.98 8.17 -7.19
C LEU A 229 -13.73 7.58 -8.59
N THR A 230 -14.75 7.05 -9.23
CA THR A 230 -14.64 6.33 -10.51
C THR A 230 -14.16 7.18 -11.68
N SER A 231 -14.22 8.52 -11.56
CA SER A 231 -13.68 9.47 -12.54
C SER A 231 -12.19 9.78 -12.35
N LEU A 232 -11.59 9.30 -11.26
CA LEU A 232 -10.21 9.64 -10.87
C LEU A 232 -9.21 9.11 -11.90
N ARG A 233 -8.33 10.01 -12.36
CA ARG A 233 -7.27 9.73 -13.35
C ARG A 233 -5.89 9.85 -12.76
N GLU A 234 -5.74 10.70 -11.77
CA GLU A 234 -4.47 10.97 -11.11
C GLU A 234 -4.66 10.93 -9.59
N LEU A 235 -3.86 10.09 -8.92
CA LEU A 235 -3.82 9.96 -7.47
C LEU A 235 -2.35 10.04 -7.03
N LYS A 236 -2.01 11.11 -6.32
CA LYS A 236 -0.69 11.30 -5.71
C LYS A 236 -0.80 11.21 -4.20
N LEU A 237 0.02 10.37 -3.63
CA LEU A 237 0.10 10.04 -2.21
C LEU A 237 1.56 9.93 -1.74
N ASP A 238 2.47 10.46 -2.55
CA ASP A 238 3.91 10.42 -2.29
C ASP A 238 4.30 11.16 -1.00
N ASP A 239 5.43 10.79 -0.41
CA ASP A 239 5.96 11.36 0.83
C ASP A 239 4.89 11.44 1.96
N ASN A 240 4.35 10.26 2.32
CA ASN A 240 3.39 10.06 3.40
C ASN A 240 3.84 8.91 4.32
N GLN A 241 2.99 8.46 5.22
CA GLN A 241 3.29 7.40 6.18
C GLN A 241 2.40 6.16 5.97
N LEU A 242 1.96 5.92 4.73
CA LEU A 242 1.05 4.82 4.41
C LEU A 242 1.77 3.48 4.51
N THR A 243 1.24 2.57 5.32
CA THR A 243 1.71 1.18 5.41
C THR A 243 0.96 0.24 4.47
N SER A 244 -0.23 0.64 4.05
CA SER A 244 -1.07 -0.04 3.06
C SER A 244 -2.03 0.97 2.44
N VAL A 245 -2.64 0.60 1.31
CA VAL A 245 -3.74 1.34 0.69
C VAL A 245 -5.00 0.47 0.66
N PRO A 246 -6.21 1.07 0.73
CA PRO A 246 -7.46 0.32 0.66
C PRO A 246 -7.54 -0.50 -0.64
N ALA A 247 -8.00 -1.75 -0.54
CA ALA A 247 -8.08 -2.66 -1.70
C ALA A 247 -8.96 -2.12 -2.85
N VAL A 248 -9.90 -1.24 -2.54
CA VAL A 248 -10.79 -0.60 -3.53
C VAL A 248 -10.06 0.36 -4.49
N ILE A 249 -8.88 0.86 -4.15
CA ILE A 249 -8.05 1.69 -5.05
C ILE A 249 -7.71 0.92 -6.33
N TRP A 250 -7.49 -0.38 -6.22
CA TRP A 250 -7.16 -1.22 -7.36
C TRP A 250 -8.33 -1.42 -8.34
N GLN A 251 -9.54 -0.96 -7.98
CA GLN A 251 -10.75 -0.99 -8.83
C GLN A 251 -10.97 0.32 -9.61
N LEU A 252 -10.12 1.33 -9.41
CA LEU A 252 -10.21 2.62 -10.10
C LEU A 252 -9.77 2.49 -11.57
N ALA A 253 -10.60 1.88 -12.40
CA ALA A 253 -10.26 1.51 -13.78
C ALA A 253 -9.94 2.71 -14.70
N ALA A 254 -10.31 3.94 -14.32
CA ALA A 254 -9.97 5.15 -15.05
C ALA A 254 -8.59 5.73 -14.70
N LEU A 255 -7.91 5.19 -13.65
CA LEU A 255 -6.67 5.73 -13.12
C LEU A 255 -5.52 5.58 -14.13
N ARG A 256 -4.86 6.69 -14.42
CA ARG A 256 -3.73 6.78 -15.36
C ARG A 256 -2.39 7.03 -14.69
N GLN A 257 -2.42 7.69 -13.55
CA GLN A 257 -1.23 7.99 -12.77
C GLN A 257 -1.49 7.66 -11.30
N LEU A 258 -0.61 6.85 -10.72
CA LEU A 258 -0.60 6.52 -9.30
C LEU A 258 0.81 6.75 -8.77
N ASP A 259 0.93 7.66 -7.82
CA ASP A 259 2.16 7.90 -7.08
C ASP A 259 1.99 7.51 -5.61
N LEU A 260 2.76 6.54 -5.19
CA LEU A 260 2.84 6.00 -3.83
C LEU A 260 4.28 5.99 -3.32
N SER A 261 5.16 6.77 -3.98
CA SER A 261 6.57 6.84 -3.60
C SER A 261 6.78 7.39 -2.19
N ASP A 262 7.93 7.11 -1.60
CA ASP A 262 8.30 7.59 -0.26
C ASP A 262 7.21 7.34 0.81
N ASN A 263 6.68 6.10 0.85
CA ASN A 263 5.76 5.60 1.86
C ASN A 263 6.37 4.42 2.62
N GLN A 264 5.57 3.62 3.32
CA GLN A 264 6.02 2.48 4.11
C GLN A 264 5.40 1.15 3.66
N LEU A 265 5.05 1.04 2.37
CA LEU A 265 4.43 -0.15 1.81
C LEU A 265 5.41 -1.33 1.83
N THR A 266 4.94 -2.50 2.24
CA THR A 266 5.77 -3.72 2.32
C THR A 266 5.46 -4.73 1.21
N SER A 267 4.30 -4.61 0.58
CA SER A 267 3.85 -5.50 -0.50
C SER A 267 2.85 -4.79 -1.41
N LEU A 268 2.71 -5.32 -2.62
CA LEU A 268 1.67 -4.96 -3.57
C LEU A 268 0.77 -6.18 -3.75
N PRO A 269 -0.56 -6.01 -3.76
CA PRO A 269 -1.48 -7.11 -4.00
C PRO A 269 -1.61 -7.43 -5.50
N ALA A 270 -2.10 -8.62 -5.82
CA ALA A 270 -2.35 -9.07 -7.21
C ALA A 270 -3.35 -8.16 -7.94
N GLU A 271 -4.27 -7.56 -7.20
CA GLU A 271 -5.31 -6.66 -7.72
C GLU A 271 -4.75 -5.41 -8.42
N ILE A 272 -3.45 -5.10 -8.24
CA ILE A 272 -2.80 -4.02 -9.00
C ILE A 272 -2.97 -4.20 -10.52
N GLY A 273 -3.03 -5.46 -11.00
CA GLY A 273 -3.26 -5.78 -12.40
C GLY A 273 -4.61 -5.28 -12.96
N GLN A 274 -5.57 -4.91 -12.10
CA GLN A 274 -6.86 -4.36 -12.52
C GLN A 274 -6.78 -2.92 -13.03
N LEU A 275 -5.71 -2.19 -12.72
CA LEU A 275 -5.50 -0.81 -13.16
C LEU A 275 -5.02 -0.73 -14.63
N THR A 276 -5.74 -1.36 -15.53
CA THR A 276 -5.31 -1.55 -16.94
C THR A 276 -5.16 -0.25 -17.74
N ALA A 277 -5.73 0.87 -17.30
CA ALA A 277 -5.54 2.19 -17.90
C ALA A 277 -4.29 2.92 -17.41
N LEU A 278 -3.52 2.34 -16.46
CA LEU A 278 -2.40 3.00 -15.84
C LEU A 278 -1.26 3.21 -16.83
N VAL A 279 -0.74 4.46 -16.86
CA VAL A 279 0.37 4.90 -17.72
C VAL A 279 1.61 5.19 -16.88
N LYS A 280 1.42 5.70 -15.66
CA LYS A 280 2.50 6.00 -14.71
C LYS A 280 2.23 5.34 -13.37
N LEU A 281 3.23 4.59 -12.88
CA LEU A 281 3.23 4.00 -11.54
C LEU A 281 4.56 4.34 -10.87
N ASN A 282 4.48 5.09 -9.78
CA ASN A 282 5.62 5.41 -8.95
C ASN A 282 5.47 4.75 -7.58
N LEU A 283 6.41 3.91 -7.21
CA LEU A 283 6.50 3.16 -5.96
C LEU A 283 7.91 3.27 -5.36
N GLY A 284 8.74 4.10 -5.97
CA GLY A 284 10.12 4.33 -5.56
C GLY A 284 10.24 5.26 -4.35
N GLY A 285 11.43 5.78 -4.14
CA GLY A 285 11.68 6.79 -3.12
C GLY A 285 13.09 7.34 -3.19
N ASN A 286 13.28 8.51 -2.60
CA ASN A 286 14.57 9.16 -2.48
C ASN A 286 15.00 9.36 -1.01
N ARG A 287 14.09 9.14 -0.06
CA ARG A 287 14.28 9.45 1.37
C ARG A 287 14.07 8.26 2.30
N GLY A 288 14.04 7.06 1.74
CA GLY A 288 13.81 5.85 2.52
C GLY A 288 12.76 4.93 1.93
N GLY A 289 12.13 5.34 0.83
CA GLY A 289 11.26 4.59 -0.05
C GLY A 289 10.26 3.63 0.60
N ASN A 290 9.57 2.93 -0.22
CA ASN A 290 8.79 1.79 0.24
C ASN A 290 9.71 0.62 0.66
N ARG A 291 9.15 -0.45 1.18
CA ARG A 291 9.89 -1.64 1.63
C ARG A 291 9.47 -2.89 0.88
N LEU A 292 9.18 -2.72 -0.41
CA LEU A 292 8.70 -3.80 -1.26
C LEU A 292 9.79 -4.85 -1.45
N THR A 293 9.45 -6.11 -1.16
CA THR A 293 10.39 -7.24 -1.32
C THR A 293 10.19 -8.00 -2.62
N SER A 294 9.02 -7.86 -3.24
CA SER A 294 8.63 -8.49 -4.51
C SER A 294 7.60 -7.65 -5.25
N VAL A 295 7.46 -7.91 -6.54
CA VAL A 295 6.40 -7.37 -7.40
C VAL A 295 5.52 -8.54 -7.83
N PRO A 296 4.19 -8.44 -7.75
CA PRO A 296 3.28 -9.50 -8.15
C PRO A 296 3.33 -9.72 -9.67
N VAL A 297 3.05 -10.95 -10.12
CA VAL A 297 3.07 -11.32 -11.55
C VAL A 297 2.04 -10.53 -12.35
N GLU A 298 0.95 -10.13 -11.72
CA GLU A 298 -0.13 -9.35 -12.29
C GLU A 298 0.29 -7.94 -12.74
N ILE A 299 1.50 -7.49 -12.36
CA ILE A 299 2.09 -6.25 -12.90
C ILE A 299 2.13 -6.28 -14.43
N GLY A 300 2.33 -7.47 -15.02
CA GLY A 300 2.34 -7.66 -16.47
C GLY A 300 1.03 -7.31 -17.18
N GLN A 301 -0.08 -7.22 -16.45
CA GLN A 301 -1.39 -6.84 -17.01
C GLN A 301 -1.48 -5.35 -17.33
N LEU A 302 -0.56 -4.53 -16.81
CA LEU A 302 -0.51 -3.08 -17.03
C LEU A 302 0.10 -2.73 -18.40
N THR A 303 -0.46 -3.25 -19.48
CA THR A 303 0.13 -3.17 -20.83
C THR A 303 0.24 -1.75 -21.39
N LEU A 304 -0.48 -0.77 -20.84
CA LEU A 304 -0.39 0.65 -21.20
C LEU A 304 0.67 1.41 -20.39
N LEU A 305 1.33 0.74 -19.42
CA LEU A 305 2.29 1.40 -18.54
C LEU A 305 3.52 1.86 -19.35
N GLU A 306 3.81 3.17 -19.29
CA GLU A 306 4.97 3.77 -19.94
C GLU A 306 6.10 4.09 -18.96
N HIS A 307 5.76 4.34 -17.69
CA HIS A 307 6.72 4.67 -16.63
C HIS A 307 6.45 3.82 -15.39
N LEU A 308 7.50 3.11 -14.94
CA LEU A 308 7.50 2.33 -13.71
C LEU A 308 8.73 2.68 -12.89
N ASP A 309 8.50 3.27 -11.73
CA ASP A 309 9.56 3.50 -10.75
C ASP A 309 9.37 2.58 -9.52
N LEU A 310 10.37 1.76 -9.27
CA LEU A 310 10.50 0.83 -8.15
C LEU A 310 11.83 1.06 -7.41
N SER A 311 12.48 2.21 -7.63
CA SER A 311 13.77 2.54 -7.01
C SER A 311 13.68 2.55 -5.49
N ASP A 312 14.81 2.34 -4.83
CA ASP A 312 14.97 2.42 -3.37
C ASP A 312 13.98 1.55 -2.58
N ASN A 313 13.83 0.30 -3.03
CA ASN A 313 13.05 -0.75 -2.39
C ASN A 313 13.95 -1.92 -1.92
N GLN A 314 13.36 -3.06 -1.62
CA GLN A 314 14.08 -4.26 -1.16
C GLN A 314 13.91 -5.44 -2.12
N LEU A 315 13.68 -5.18 -3.41
CA LEU A 315 13.41 -6.20 -4.41
C LEU A 315 14.62 -7.10 -4.63
N THR A 316 14.40 -8.42 -4.55
CA THR A 316 15.45 -9.42 -4.77
C THR A 316 15.42 -10.03 -6.16
N CYS A 317 14.29 -9.99 -6.83
CA CYS A 317 14.05 -10.45 -8.20
C CYS A 317 12.87 -9.69 -8.82
N LEU A 318 12.74 -9.81 -10.14
CA LEU A 318 11.57 -9.37 -10.89
C LEU A 318 10.84 -10.60 -11.42
N PRO A 319 9.49 -10.56 -11.52
CA PRO A 319 8.74 -11.62 -12.19
C PRO A 319 9.00 -11.60 -13.70
N ALA A 320 8.88 -12.77 -14.36
CA ALA A 320 9.04 -12.87 -15.82
C ALA A 320 8.01 -12.02 -16.57
N GLU A 321 6.83 -11.85 -15.98
CA GLU A 321 5.71 -11.05 -16.49
C GLU A 321 6.02 -9.56 -16.65
N ILE A 322 7.16 -9.10 -16.07
CA ILE A 322 7.64 -7.73 -16.35
C ILE A 322 7.84 -7.51 -17.86
N GLY A 323 8.18 -8.57 -18.61
CA GLY A 323 8.31 -8.53 -20.06
C GLY A 323 7.02 -8.21 -20.81
N GLN A 324 5.85 -8.35 -20.18
CA GLN A 324 4.55 -8.05 -20.79
C GLN A 324 4.26 -6.54 -20.83
N LEU A 325 5.04 -5.72 -20.15
CA LEU A 325 4.93 -4.25 -20.16
C LEU A 325 5.45 -3.66 -21.49
N THR A 326 4.87 -4.05 -22.61
CA THR A 326 5.42 -3.72 -23.94
C THR A 326 5.39 -2.23 -24.29
N SER A 327 4.57 -1.42 -23.59
CA SER A 327 4.52 0.03 -23.76
C SER A 327 5.59 0.76 -22.91
N ILE A 328 6.29 0.06 -22.01
CA ILE A 328 7.21 0.68 -21.05
C ILE A 328 8.35 1.43 -21.76
N ARG A 329 8.58 2.65 -21.36
CA ARG A 329 9.65 3.54 -21.86
C ARG A 329 10.71 3.80 -20.80
N GLU A 330 10.30 3.86 -19.55
CA GLU A 330 11.19 4.16 -18.44
C GLU A 330 10.95 3.15 -17.32
N LEU A 331 12.01 2.45 -16.94
CA LEU A 331 12.01 1.45 -15.87
C LEU A 331 13.15 1.77 -14.91
N PHE A 332 12.78 2.22 -13.70
CA PHE A 332 13.73 2.55 -12.65
C PHE A 332 13.66 1.49 -11.54
N LEU A 333 14.81 0.86 -11.30
CA LEU A 333 15.02 -0.24 -10.37
C LEU A 333 16.26 -0.01 -9.49
N GLY A 334 16.79 1.22 -9.50
CA GLY A 334 17.96 1.58 -8.70
C GLY A 334 17.73 1.39 -7.21
N GLY A 335 18.79 1.21 -6.42
CA GLY A 335 18.67 1.11 -4.95
C GLY A 335 17.94 -0.15 -4.46
N ASN A 336 18.05 -1.28 -5.16
CA ASN A 336 17.40 -2.53 -4.79
C ASN A 336 18.42 -3.65 -4.45
N GLN A 337 17.96 -4.89 -4.35
CA GLN A 337 18.78 -6.06 -4.04
C GLN A 337 18.77 -7.10 -5.16
N LEU A 338 18.51 -6.67 -6.40
CA LEU A 338 18.40 -7.54 -7.56
C LEU A 338 19.74 -8.24 -7.83
N ARG A 339 19.66 -9.55 -8.06
CA ARG A 339 20.86 -10.39 -8.37
C ARG A 339 20.97 -10.70 -9.86
N SER A 340 19.86 -10.69 -10.57
CA SER A 340 19.75 -10.94 -12.01
C SER A 340 18.49 -10.29 -12.55
N LEU A 341 18.40 -10.20 -13.88
CA LEU A 341 17.18 -9.83 -14.60
C LEU A 341 16.59 -11.08 -15.26
N PRO A 342 15.25 -11.17 -15.41
CA PRO A 342 14.63 -12.24 -16.19
C PRO A 342 14.96 -12.08 -17.69
N ALA A 343 15.05 -13.19 -18.42
CA ALA A 343 15.31 -13.18 -19.87
C ALA A 343 14.20 -12.47 -20.64
N GLU A 344 13.00 -12.43 -20.09
CA GLU A 344 11.81 -11.76 -20.63
C GLU A 344 11.98 -10.24 -20.75
N ILE A 345 13.03 -9.66 -20.12
CA ILE A 345 13.40 -8.25 -20.31
C ILE A 345 13.53 -7.89 -21.80
N ARG A 346 13.92 -8.85 -22.66
CA ARG A 346 14.00 -8.70 -24.12
C ARG A 346 12.72 -8.21 -24.79
N GLN A 347 11.56 -8.45 -24.16
CA GLN A 347 10.25 -8.10 -24.73
C GLN A 347 9.96 -6.60 -24.60
N LEU A 348 10.71 -5.87 -23.77
CA LEU A 348 10.53 -4.44 -23.53
C LEU A 348 11.14 -3.58 -24.65
N THR A 349 10.76 -3.85 -25.89
CA THR A 349 11.38 -3.23 -27.09
C THR A 349 11.14 -1.72 -27.20
N SER A 350 10.15 -1.16 -26.47
CA SER A 350 9.88 0.28 -26.38
C SER A 350 10.75 1.00 -25.35
N LEU A 351 11.54 0.26 -24.53
CA LEU A 351 12.27 0.81 -23.39
C LEU A 351 13.37 1.77 -23.85
N LYS A 352 13.37 2.99 -23.30
CA LYS A 352 14.33 4.05 -23.60
C LYS A 352 15.31 4.29 -22.46
N SER A 353 14.87 4.12 -21.22
CA SER A 353 15.70 4.32 -20.04
C SER A 353 15.55 3.14 -19.09
N LEU A 354 16.67 2.53 -18.73
CA LEU A 354 16.77 1.46 -17.75
C LEU A 354 17.80 1.85 -16.68
N ASN A 355 17.31 2.02 -15.45
CA ASN A 355 18.19 2.26 -14.30
C ASN A 355 18.24 1.04 -13.39
N LEU A 356 19.40 0.46 -13.25
CA LEU A 356 19.71 -0.70 -12.41
C LEU A 356 20.84 -0.39 -11.42
N SER A 357 21.15 0.88 -11.20
CA SER A 357 22.24 1.29 -10.28
C SER A 357 21.95 0.82 -8.84
N ASP A 358 23.02 0.70 -8.07
CA ASP A 358 22.92 0.35 -6.64
C ASP A 358 22.13 -0.94 -6.39
N ASN A 359 22.51 -2.01 -7.12
CA ASN A 359 21.94 -3.34 -7.00
C ASN A 359 23.01 -4.38 -6.63
N ARG A 360 22.66 -5.66 -6.67
CA ARG A 360 23.54 -6.79 -6.36
C ARG A 360 23.74 -7.69 -7.57
N LEU A 361 23.64 -7.15 -8.77
CA LEU A 361 23.75 -7.91 -10.01
C LEU A 361 25.13 -8.59 -10.09
N THR A 362 25.12 -9.86 -10.45
CA THR A 362 26.33 -10.64 -10.72
C THR A 362 26.62 -10.77 -12.22
N SER A 363 25.58 -10.63 -13.02
CA SER A 363 25.64 -10.65 -14.49
C SER A 363 24.44 -9.90 -15.08
N VAL A 364 24.57 -9.52 -16.33
CA VAL A 364 23.47 -8.99 -17.16
C VAL A 364 23.18 -10.04 -18.23
N PRO A 365 21.91 -10.41 -18.48
CA PRO A 365 21.57 -11.41 -19.48
C PRO A 365 21.86 -10.91 -20.91
N ALA A 366 22.24 -11.79 -21.81
CA ALA A 366 22.49 -11.48 -23.22
C ALA A 366 21.30 -10.83 -23.91
N GLU A 367 20.11 -11.16 -23.46
CA GLU A 367 18.81 -10.62 -23.90
C GLU A 367 18.71 -9.10 -23.80
N ILE A 368 19.57 -8.47 -22.98
CA ILE A 368 19.65 -7.00 -22.88
C ILE A 368 19.91 -6.36 -24.26
N GLY A 369 20.67 -7.03 -25.12
CA GLY A 369 20.97 -6.57 -26.48
C GLY A 369 19.75 -6.39 -27.38
N GLN A 370 18.62 -7.00 -27.03
CA GLN A 370 17.37 -6.88 -27.81
C GLN A 370 16.61 -5.58 -27.53
N LEU A 371 17.02 -4.80 -26.54
CA LEU A 371 16.43 -3.50 -26.19
C LEU A 371 16.92 -2.39 -27.11
N THR A 372 16.74 -2.55 -28.41
CA THR A 372 17.34 -1.66 -29.43
C THR A 372 16.88 -0.20 -29.39
N SER A 373 15.74 0.09 -28.71
CA SER A 373 15.27 1.45 -28.46
C SER A 373 15.96 2.13 -27.27
N LEU A 374 16.80 1.39 -26.52
CA LEU A 374 17.39 1.88 -25.28
C LEU A 374 18.40 3.00 -25.55
N THR A 375 18.15 4.15 -24.92
CA THR A 375 19.01 5.36 -25.04
C THR A 375 19.85 5.58 -23.79
N ARG A 376 19.43 5.07 -22.64
CA ARG A 376 20.12 5.20 -21.36
C ARG A 376 20.09 3.88 -20.60
N LEU A 377 21.28 3.40 -20.23
CA LEU A 377 21.45 2.23 -19.37
C LEU A 377 22.41 2.61 -18.23
N SER A 378 21.94 2.44 -17.00
CA SER A 378 22.78 2.57 -15.81
C SER A 378 22.87 1.22 -15.08
N LEU A 379 24.09 0.76 -14.89
CA LEU A 379 24.46 -0.42 -14.11
C LEU A 379 25.46 -0.05 -13.00
N ARG A 380 25.56 1.24 -12.69
CA ARG A 380 26.48 1.77 -11.67
C ARG A 380 26.32 1.07 -10.33
N CYS A 381 27.39 0.97 -9.55
CA CYS A 381 27.37 0.47 -8.18
C CYS A 381 26.80 -0.95 -8.03
N ASN A 382 26.95 -1.82 -9.04
CA ASN A 382 26.69 -3.25 -8.90
C ASN A 382 28.00 -3.96 -8.53
N ARG A 383 28.40 -3.84 -7.28
CA ARG A 383 29.72 -4.26 -6.76
C ARG A 383 30.01 -5.76 -6.84
N ARG A 384 29.18 -6.53 -7.54
CA ARG A 384 29.36 -7.97 -7.83
C ARG A 384 29.35 -8.25 -9.33
N LEU A 385 29.15 -7.23 -10.16
CA LEU A 385 29.13 -7.35 -11.60
C LEU A 385 30.57 -7.42 -12.11
N THR A 386 30.94 -8.56 -12.65
CA THR A 386 32.30 -8.82 -13.14
C THR A 386 32.44 -8.79 -14.66
N SER A 387 31.32 -8.83 -15.37
CA SER A 387 31.28 -8.78 -16.84
C SER A 387 29.94 -8.27 -17.35
N VAL A 388 29.94 -7.73 -18.55
CA VAL A 388 28.74 -7.41 -19.34
C VAL A 388 28.77 -8.24 -20.63
N PRO A 389 27.60 -8.68 -21.15
CA PRO A 389 27.57 -9.56 -22.32
C PRO A 389 27.95 -8.79 -23.60
N ALA A 390 28.53 -9.52 -24.57
CA ALA A 390 28.90 -8.92 -25.88
C ALA A 390 27.70 -8.33 -26.63
N GLU A 391 26.52 -8.89 -26.40
CA GLU A 391 25.24 -8.48 -26.98
C GLU A 391 24.86 -7.03 -26.61
N ILE A 392 25.51 -6.42 -25.60
CA ILE A 392 25.36 -4.99 -25.29
C ILE A 392 25.68 -4.14 -26.53
N GLY A 393 26.56 -4.62 -27.43
CA GLY A 393 26.89 -3.98 -28.70
C GLY A 393 25.71 -3.81 -29.65
N GLN A 394 24.61 -4.54 -29.46
CA GLN A 394 23.39 -4.43 -30.25
C GLN A 394 22.52 -3.20 -29.89
N LEU A 395 22.86 -2.49 -28.79
CA LEU A 395 22.13 -1.32 -28.31
C LEU A 395 22.48 -0.06 -29.14
N THR A 396 22.20 -0.09 -30.43
CA THR A 396 22.63 0.95 -31.39
C THR A 396 22.04 2.34 -31.13
N SER A 397 20.96 2.46 -30.35
CA SER A 397 20.34 3.74 -29.96
C SER A 397 20.97 4.36 -28.71
N LEU A 398 21.94 3.70 -28.08
CA LEU A 398 22.44 4.08 -26.77
C LEU A 398 23.21 5.41 -26.82
N LYS A 399 22.83 6.33 -25.92
CA LYS A 399 23.45 7.66 -25.77
C LYS A 399 24.21 7.80 -24.45
N VAL A 400 23.81 7.04 -23.43
CA VAL A 400 24.45 7.06 -22.11
C VAL A 400 24.54 5.63 -21.59
N LEU A 401 25.75 5.19 -21.28
CA LEU A 401 26.05 3.92 -20.64
C LEU A 401 26.88 4.20 -19.38
N ILE A 402 26.38 3.76 -18.23
CA ILE A 402 26.99 4.00 -16.94
C ILE A 402 27.33 2.64 -16.31
N LEU A 403 28.62 2.35 -16.16
CA LEU A 403 29.17 1.06 -15.71
C LEU A 403 30.17 1.21 -14.54
N ASP A 404 30.43 2.42 -14.09
CA ASP A 404 31.37 2.71 -13.00
C ASP A 404 30.93 2.13 -11.65
N ASP A 405 31.87 2.04 -10.72
CA ASP A 405 31.69 1.46 -9.37
C ASP A 405 31.25 -0.03 -9.40
N ASN A 406 31.82 -0.83 -10.35
CA ASN A 406 31.58 -2.27 -10.48
C ASN A 406 32.84 -3.09 -10.19
N GLN A 407 32.86 -4.38 -10.50
CA GLN A 407 34.03 -5.26 -10.48
C GLN A 407 34.45 -5.72 -11.89
N LEU A 408 34.21 -4.86 -12.88
CA LEU A 408 34.56 -5.14 -14.26
C LEU A 408 36.10 -5.04 -14.41
N THR A 409 36.74 -6.05 -14.98
CA THR A 409 38.13 -6.00 -15.38
C THR A 409 38.28 -5.66 -16.85
N SER A 410 37.33 -6.08 -17.65
CA SER A 410 37.23 -5.73 -19.06
C SER A 410 35.75 -5.58 -19.51
N VAL A 411 35.56 -4.95 -20.65
CA VAL A 411 34.29 -4.78 -21.30
C VAL A 411 34.38 -5.09 -22.79
N PRO A 412 33.28 -5.55 -23.44
CA PRO A 412 33.26 -5.87 -24.86
C PRO A 412 33.80 -4.71 -25.74
N ALA A 413 34.53 -5.03 -26.81
CA ALA A 413 35.09 -4.07 -27.76
C ALA A 413 34.03 -3.14 -28.36
N ALA A 414 32.76 -3.60 -28.52
CA ALA A 414 31.62 -2.81 -28.96
C ALA A 414 31.39 -1.53 -28.12
N ILE A 415 31.78 -1.52 -26.85
CA ILE A 415 31.65 -0.32 -25.99
C ILE A 415 32.62 0.78 -26.42
N ARG A 416 33.78 0.41 -27.01
CA ARG A 416 34.72 1.36 -27.64
C ARG A 416 34.04 2.03 -28.84
N GLU A 417 33.26 1.27 -29.63
CA GLU A 417 32.52 1.77 -30.77
C GLU A 417 31.42 2.75 -30.34
N PHE A 418 30.73 2.48 -29.21
CA PHE A 418 29.78 3.42 -28.63
C PHE A 418 30.40 4.78 -28.33
N ARG A 419 31.61 4.82 -27.75
CA ARG A 419 32.34 6.09 -27.50
C ARG A 419 32.64 6.81 -28.82
N ALA A 420 33.06 6.08 -29.83
CA ALA A 420 33.36 6.63 -31.14
C ALA A 420 32.10 7.19 -31.85
N ALA A 421 30.94 6.57 -31.60
CA ALA A 421 29.63 7.01 -32.09
C ALA A 421 29.02 8.18 -31.28
N GLY A 422 29.70 8.69 -30.25
CA GLY A 422 29.25 9.82 -29.42
C GLY A 422 28.42 9.43 -28.21
N CYS A 423 28.32 8.15 -27.87
CA CYS A 423 27.72 7.70 -26.62
C CYS A 423 28.60 8.10 -25.41
N ARG A 424 27.99 8.63 -24.38
CA ARG A 424 28.69 8.91 -23.10
C ARG A 424 28.81 7.61 -22.32
N VAL A 425 30.04 7.12 -22.18
CA VAL A 425 30.33 5.87 -21.45
C VAL A 425 31.15 6.22 -20.22
N TYR A 426 30.63 5.86 -19.04
CA TYR A 426 31.27 5.99 -17.73
C TYR A 426 31.77 4.61 -17.31
N LEU A 427 33.08 4.50 -17.05
CA LEU A 427 33.77 3.29 -16.63
C LEU A 427 34.82 3.69 -15.60
N ASP A 428 35.20 2.75 -14.72
CA ASP A 428 36.36 2.89 -13.85
C ASP A 428 37.66 2.93 -14.68
N ASP A 429 38.68 3.62 -14.18
CA ASP A 429 39.92 3.90 -14.94
C ASP A 429 40.74 2.64 -15.25
N ASP A 430 40.57 1.57 -14.47
CA ASP A 430 41.30 0.30 -14.56
C ASP A 430 40.64 -0.73 -15.50
N VAL A 431 39.47 -0.42 -16.05
CA VAL A 431 38.71 -1.32 -16.93
C VAL A 431 39.28 -1.28 -18.35
N THR A 432 39.64 -2.45 -18.88
CA THR A 432 40.17 -2.61 -20.25
C THR A 432 39.02 -2.98 -21.23
N PHE A 433 39.34 -2.92 -22.54
CA PHE A 433 38.43 -3.38 -23.59
C PHE A 433 38.95 -4.74 -24.10
N ASP A 434 38.02 -5.67 -24.27
CA ASP A 434 38.30 -6.95 -24.91
C ASP A 434 38.88 -6.71 -26.35
N GLU A 435 39.71 -7.67 -26.81
CA GLU A 435 40.33 -7.59 -28.17
C GLU A 435 39.31 -7.83 -29.29
#